data_5b41f5445007a6f0ea481f81b094f74e
#
_entry.id   5b41f5445007a6f0ea481f81b094f74e
#
_cell.length_a   1.000
_cell.length_b   1.000
_cell.length_c   1.000
_cell.angle_alpha   90.00
_cell.angle_beta   90.00
_cell.angle_gamma   90.00
#
_symmetry.space_group_name_H-M   'P 1'
#
loop_
_entity.id
_entity.type
_entity.pdbx_description
1 polymer ?
#
loop_
_entity_poly.entity_id
_entity_poly.type
_entity_poly.pdbx_seq_one_letter_code
_entity_poly.pdbx_strand_id
1 'polypeptide(L)'
;MYKGKEILAKVMSAAFILFCPLSWLHGQTIDALGSYSPYSMFGVGKIAAEGTAYNYSMGGIGVGMRDNRVINFINPAAITARDTLSFMFDFGVNEKNSYFSDNITKSAYNVFNMQNVAFTFPIYRSSAFVVGIAPFSDVGYKFLSTETSTDIEADMGDVKYQQYGTGSIYQLFLGASVMFFDRISLGAQGIYYFGYMNKHNDVLFNSSSAYNTIYTGWNYKVHAFSGKFGLQYIQPFKKNNSQLVIGGTYRLGTSMSGEVTRYAFSGADTVLNINTPSSTLRIADEFGVGLSYRVNGKWAVGADYIQQNWRGDMFPDAATWTNFDATTSRQYKAGFELTPNMYDIRYYMKRVTYRAGAYYEQSYVRLNGHQVNAFGITFGASFPIFRWYNAVSVAVDIGQRGSLRHNLVRERYVNFIVNINLHDIWFVKYRYD
;
A
#
# COMPACT_ATOMS: atom_id res chain seq x y z
N MET A 1 -19.10 -33.96 -2.76
CA MET A 1 -17.87 -33.62 -2.03
C MET A 1 -16.58 -33.79 -2.86
N TYR A 2 -16.47 -34.70 -3.80
CA TYR A 2 -15.25 -34.95 -4.62
C TYR A 2 -14.97 -33.89 -5.69
N LYS A 3 -15.97 -33.33 -6.37
CA LYS A 3 -15.78 -32.30 -7.43
C LYS A 3 -15.24 -30.98 -6.96
N GLY A 4 -15.43 -30.62 -5.68
CA GLY A 4 -14.90 -29.36 -5.13
C GLY A 4 -13.37 -29.39 -4.91
N LYS A 5 -12.83 -30.55 -4.56
CA LYS A 5 -11.37 -30.72 -4.39
C LYS A 5 -10.63 -30.68 -5.73
N GLU A 6 -11.21 -31.20 -6.80
CA GLU A 6 -10.62 -31.14 -8.16
C GLU A 6 -10.61 -29.70 -8.72
N ILE A 7 -11.66 -28.91 -8.44
CA ILE A 7 -11.71 -27.49 -8.87
C ILE A 7 -10.70 -26.68 -8.08
N LEU A 8 -10.57 -26.91 -6.77
CA LEU A 8 -9.57 -26.25 -5.95
C LEU A 8 -8.15 -26.59 -6.40
N ALA A 9 -7.87 -27.88 -6.68
CA ALA A 9 -6.58 -28.31 -7.21
C ALA A 9 -6.27 -27.69 -8.58
N LYS A 10 -7.27 -27.54 -9.45
CA LYS A 10 -7.12 -26.88 -10.77
C LYS A 10 -6.94 -25.37 -10.66
N VAL A 11 -7.62 -24.71 -9.71
CA VAL A 11 -7.44 -23.28 -9.44
C VAL A 11 -6.10 -23.02 -8.78
N MET A 12 -5.69 -23.86 -7.83
CA MET A 12 -4.35 -23.77 -7.22
C MET A 12 -3.24 -24.08 -8.21
N SER A 13 -3.40 -25.08 -9.11
CA SER A 13 -2.42 -25.36 -10.15
C SER A 13 -2.41 -24.27 -11.23
N ALA A 14 -3.54 -23.66 -11.59
CA ALA A 14 -3.57 -22.50 -12.50
C ALA A 14 -2.94 -21.26 -11.87
N ALA A 15 -3.16 -21.00 -10.57
CA ALA A 15 -2.46 -19.95 -9.83
C ALA A 15 -0.96 -20.26 -9.73
N PHE A 16 -0.57 -21.50 -9.49
CA PHE A 16 0.82 -21.92 -9.44
C PHE A 16 1.52 -21.82 -10.81
N ILE A 17 0.82 -22.11 -11.90
CA ILE A 17 1.32 -21.99 -13.28
C ILE A 17 1.46 -20.50 -13.68
N LEU A 18 0.61 -19.61 -13.19
CA LEU A 18 0.73 -18.16 -13.37
C LEU A 18 1.95 -17.56 -12.62
N PHE A 19 2.39 -18.20 -11.53
CA PHE A 19 3.56 -17.81 -10.74
C PHE A 19 4.85 -18.53 -11.15
N CYS A 20 4.77 -19.66 -11.86
CA CYS A 20 5.93 -20.49 -12.18
C CYS A 20 6.88 -19.96 -13.29
N PRO A 21 6.46 -19.15 -14.28
CA PRO A 21 7.41 -18.67 -15.30
C PRO A 21 8.31 -17.53 -14.87
N LEU A 22 8.13 -16.95 -13.67
CA LEU A 22 8.95 -15.85 -13.17
C LEU A 22 10.29 -16.28 -12.54
N SER A 23 10.47 -17.57 -12.28
CA SER A 23 11.71 -18.10 -11.67
C SER A 23 12.93 -18.17 -12.63
N TRP A 24 12.78 -17.77 -13.88
CA TRP A 24 13.88 -17.73 -14.88
C TRP A 24 14.52 -16.36 -15.03
N LEU A 25 14.02 -15.34 -14.34
CA LEU A 25 14.73 -14.08 -14.20
C LEU A 25 15.76 -14.24 -13.09
N HIS A 26 17.00 -14.48 -13.46
CA HIS A 26 18.16 -14.39 -12.56
C HIS A 26 18.25 -12.93 -12.08
N GLY A 27 17.49 -12.59 -11.06
CA GLY A 27 17.66 -11.35 -10.31
C GLY A 27 18.99 -11.41 -9.61
N GLN A 28 19.87 -10.45 -9.89
CA GLN A 28 21.04 -10.21 -9.07
C GLN A 28 20.60 -10.13 -7.62
N THR A 29 21.38 -10.67 -6.69
CA THR A 29 21.19 -10.53 -5.24
C THR A 29 21.29 -9.06 -4.86
N ILE A 30 20.19 -8.36 -4.98
CA ILE A 30 19.99 -7.02 -4.48
C ILE A 30 19.35 -7.20 -3.11
N ASP A 31 19.82 -6.48 -2.10
CA ASP A 31 19.10 -6.34 -0.83
C ASP A 31 17.62 -6.24 -1.11
N ALA A 32 16.82 -7.07 -0.44
CA ALA A 32 15.40 -7.21 -0.73
C ALA A 32 14.70 -5.84 -0.58
N LEU A 33 14.55 -5.14 -1.71
CA LEU A 33 13.90 -3.84 -1.75
C LEU A 33 12.40 -4.06 -1.61
N GLY A 34 11.80 -3.49 -0.58
CA GLY A 34 10.34 -3.50 -0.39
C GLY A 34 9.57 -2.71 -1.46
N SER A 35 10.25 -1.84 -2.21
CA SER A 35 9.73 -1.08 -3.34
C SER A 35 10.88 -0.69 -4.25
N TYR A 36 10.59 -0.35 -5.49
CA TYR A 36 11.52 0.36 -6.35
C TYR A 36 10.81 1.56 -6.98
N SER A 37 11.21 2.76 -6.56
CA SER A 37 10.68 4.01 -7.11
C SER A 37 11.66 5.16 -6.82
N PRO A 38 12.07 5.93 -7.84
CA PRO A 38 12.90 7.12 -7.65
C PRO A 38 12.31 8.11 -6.65
N TYR A 39 11.01 8.21 -6.63
CA TYR A 39 10.29 9.12 -5.74
C TYR A 39 10.26 8.68 -4.28
N SER A 40 10.64 7.44 -3.97
CA SER A 40 10.78 6.94 -2.60
C SER A 40 12.03 7.47 -1.87
N MET A 41 12.91 8.16 -2.57
CA MET A 41 14.08 8.83 -1.99
C MET A 41 13.67 9.97 -1.05
N PHE A 42 12.51 10.58 -1.27
CA PHE A 42 12.06 11.79 -0.60
C PHE A 42 11.16 11.50 0.61
N GLY A 43 11.29 12.33 1.65
CA GLY A 43 10.47 12.27 2.85
C GLY A 43 10.49 10.90 3.54
N VAL A 44 9.30 10.39 3.84
CA VAL A 44 9.11 9.05 4.44
C VAL A 44 9.07 7.92 3.42
N GLY A 45 9.44 8.17 2.17
CA GLY A 45 9.37 7.21 1.10
C GLY A 45 8.04 7.26 0.33
N LYS A 46 7.76 6.22 -0.45
CA LYS A 46 6.51 6.08 -1.18
C LYS A 46 5.42 5.56 -0.23
N ILE A 47 4.37 6.34 -0.04
CA ILE A 47 3.21 5.92 0.74
C ILE A 47 2.54 4.73 0.04
N ALA A 48 2.34 3.64 0.79
CA ALA A 48 1.60 2.48 0.31
C ALA A 48 0.09 2.78 0.27
N ALA A 49 -0.61 2.29 -0.73
CA ALA A 49 -2.06 2.38 -0.73
C ALA A 49 -2.62 1.39 0.29
N GLU A 50 -3.58 1.84 1.10
CA GLU A 50 -4.24 1.00 2.10
C GLU A 50 -5.33 0.11 1.45
N GLY A 51 -5.56 -1.07 2.02
CA GLY A 51 -6.65 -1.95 1.66
C GLY A 51 -6.22 -3.33 1.18
N THR A 52 -7.21 -4.17 0.91
CA THR A 52 -7.08 -5.52 0.39
C THR A 52 -7.24 -5.54 -1.14
N ALA A 53 -7.05 -6.69 -1.81
CA ALA A 53 -7.32 -6.81 -3.25
C ALA A 53 -8.74 -6.37 -3.63
N TYR A 54 -9.71 -6.46 -2.71
CA TYR A 54 -11.04 -5.89 -2.89
C TYR A 54 -11.01 -4.39 -3.17
N ASN A 55 -10.33 -3.63 -2.31
CA ASN A 55 -10.22 -2.17 -2.46
C ASN A 55 -9.40 -1.81 -3.71
N TYR A 56 -8.26 -2.47 -3.91
CA TYR A 56 -7.40 -2.23 -5.07
C TYR A 56 -8.11 -2.47 -6.40
N SER A 57 -8.90 -3.54 -6.51
CA SER A 57 -9.65 -3.84 -7.74
C SER A 57 -10.71 -2.79 -8.10
N MET A 58 -11.03 -1.89 -7.16
CA MET A 58 -11.98 -0.79 -7.30
C MET A 58 -11.32 0.59 -7.22
N GLY A 59 -10.08 0.74 -7.71
CA GLY A 59 -9.35 2.01 -7.66
C GLY A 59 -8.86 2.40 -6.27
N GLY A 60 -8.91 1.49 -5.27
CA GLY A 60 -8.52 1.75 -3.89
C GLY A 60 -9.59 2.47 -3.06
N ILE A 61 -10.86 2.44 -3.45
CA ILE A 61 -11.96 2.97 -2.63
C ILE A 61 -12.21 2.10 -1.40
N GLY A 62 -12.59 2.74 -0.29
CA GLY A 62 -12.85 2.05 0.98
C GLY A 62 -13.58 2.91 2.00
N VAL A 63 -13.51 4.24 1.90
CA VAL A 63 -14.07 5.16 2.91
C VAL A 63 -15.59 5.03 2.99
N GLY A 64 -16.28 5.03 1.83
CA GLY A 64 -17.72 4.82 1.74
C GLY A 64 -18.13 3.36 1.56
N MET A 65 -17.19 2.43 1.34
CA MET A 65 -17.53 1.04 1.02
C MET A 65 -17.90 0.23 2.26
N ARG A 66 -18.94 -0.60 2.10
CA ARG A 66 -19.47 -1.47 3.15
C ARG A 66 -19.90 -2.82 2.54
N ASP A 67 -19.29 -3.92 2.99
CA ASP A 67 -19.57 -5.28 2.54
C ASP A 67 -19.33 -6.26 3.69
N ASN A 68 -20.22 -7.23 3.89
CA ASN A 68 -20.09 -8.24 4.93
C ASN A 68 -19.18 -9.42 4.55
N ARG A 69 -18.70 -9.45 3.30
CA ARG A 69 -17.89 -10.55 2.75
C ARG A 69 -16.38 -10.29 2.84
N VAL A 70 -15.98 -9.04 3.11
CA VAL A 70 -14.56 -8.61 3.07
C VAL A 70 -14.22 -7.73 4.25
N ILE A 71 -12.96 -7.76 4.66
CA ILE A 71 -12.44 -6.85 5.68
C ILE A 71 -12.08 -5.52 4.99
N ASN A 72 -12.73 -4.43 5.43
CA ASN A 72 -12.38 -3.09 5.01
C ASN A 72 -11.83 -2.29 6.20
N PHE A 73 -10.51 -2.22 6.32
CA PHE A 73 -9.84 -1.47 7.39
C PHE A 73 -9.47 -0.03 7.00
N ILE A 74 -9.78 0.42 5.76
CA ILE A 74 -9.60 1.82 5.33
C ILE A 74 -10.49 2.75 6.17
N ASN A 75 -11.73 2.34 6.41
CA ASN A 75 -12.64 3.05 7.32
C ASN A 75 -12.96 2.13 8.53
N PRO A 76 -12.51 2.46 9.74
CA PRO A 76 -12.81 1.65 10.92
C PRO A 76 -14.30 1.39 11.14
N ALA A 77 -15.19 2.32 10.76
CA ALA A 77 -16.62 2.14 10.89
C ALA A 77 -17.20 1.06 9.96
N ALA A 78 -16.50 0.73 8.85
CA ALA A 78 -16.97 -0.29 7.91
C ALA A 78 -16.96 -1.71 8.49
N ILE A 79 -16.19 -1.96 9.55
CA ILE A 79 -16.00 -3.28 10.15
C ILE A 79 -17.30 -3.83 10.75
N THR A 80 -18.22 -2.98 11.16
CA THR A 80 -19.56 -3.40 11.63
C THR A 80 -20.44 -4.02 10.52
N ALA A 81 -20.00 -4.03 9.25
CA ALA A 81 -20.75 -4.63 8.13
C ALA A 81 -20.84 -6.16 8.18
N ARG A 82 -19.96 -6.80 8.93
CA ARG A 82 -19.87 -8.27 9.02
C ARG A 82 -21.12 -8.90 9.67
N ASP A 83 -21.28 -10.21 9.48
CA ASP A 83 -22.31 -11.01 10.11
C ASP A 83 -22.03 -11.21 11.61
N THR A 84 -23.09 -11.35 12.43
CA THR A 84 -23.04 -11.21 13.89
C THR A 84 -22.12 -12.21 14.60
N LEU A 85 -21.90 -13.40 14.08
CA LEU A 85 -21.10 -14.47 14.70
C LEU A 85 -19.87 -14.82 13.88
N SER A 86 -19.49 -13.96 12.93
CA SER A 86 -18.45 -14.28 11.96
C SER A 86 -17.07 -13.85 12.43
N PHE A 87 -16.13 -14.76 12.26
CA PHE A 87 -14.70 -14.48 12.24
C PHE A 87 -14.24 -14.34 10.79
N MET A 88 -13.44 -13.35 10.50
CA MET A 88 -12.87 -13.18 9.17
C MET A 88 -11.35 -12.99 9.26
N PHE A 89 -10.66 -13.59 8.31
CA PHE A 89 -9.23 -13.46 8.11
C PHE A 89 -8.94 -13.07 6.67
N ASP A 90 -8.04 -12.13 6.46
CA ASP A 90 -7.58 -11.72 5.14
C ASP A 90 -6.05 -11.68 5.11
N PHE A 91 -5.47 -12.33 4.11
CA PHE A 91 -4.04 -12.33 3.85
C PHE A 91 -3.80 -11.98 2.40
N GLY A 92 -2.94 -10.99 2.16
CA GLY A 92 -2.61 -10.48 0.84
C GLY A 92 -1.13 -10.41 0.55
N VAL A 93 -0.81 -10.65 -0.71
CA VAL A 93 0.52 -10.45 -1.29
C VAL A 93 0.40 -9.60 -2.56
N ASN A 94 1.44 -8.87 -2.87
CA ASN A 94 1.52 -8.12 -4.11
C ASN A 94 2.85 -8.34 -4.83
N GLU A 95 2.80 -8.25 -6.14
CA GLU A 95 3.94 -8.25 -7.04
C GLU A 95 3.84 -7.03 -7.94
N LYS A 96 4.84 -6.16 -7.90
CA LYS A 96 4.88 -4.92 -8.67
C LYS A 96 6.01 -4.95 -9.68
N ASN A 97 5.65 -4.86 -10.96
CA ASN A 97 6.56 -4.66 -12.08
C ASN A 97 6.59 -3.18 -12.44
N SER A 98 7.75 -2.54 -12.34
CA SER A 98 7.93 -1.11 -12.61
C SER A 98 8.91 -0.88 -13.74
N TYR A 99 8.53 -0.01 -14.68
CA TYR A 99 9.33 0.45 -15.80
C TYR A 99 9.61 1.93 -15.64
N PHE A 100 10.89 2.26 -15.54
CA PHE A 100 11.36 3.63 -15.39
C PHE A 100 11.93 4.13 -16.69
N SER A 101 11.68 5.40 -16.98
CA SER A 101 12.23 6.07 -18.14
C SER A 101 12.46 7.53 -17.76
N ASP A 102 13.67 8.00 -17.97
CA ASP A 102 13.99 9.40 -18.12
C ASP A 102 14.26 9.71 -19.61
N ASN A 103 14.83 10.88 -19.92
CA ASN A 103 15.12 11.25 -21.31
C ASN A 103 16.30 10.47 -21.92
N ILE A 104 17.10 9.76 -21.11
CA ILE A 104 18.37 9.14 -21.49
C ILE A 104 18.32 7.63 -21.26
N THR A 105 17.84 7.19 -20.10
CA THR A 105 17.93 5.81 -19.64
C THR A 105 16.57 5.15 -19.46
N LYS A 106 16.58 3.80 -19.48
CA LYS A 106 15.41 2.97 -19.18
C LYS A 106 15.83 1.83 -18.29
N SER A 107 15.02 1.51 -17.29
CA SER A 107 15.22 0.38 -16.40
C SER A 107 13.90 -0.28 -16.01
N ALA A 108 13.98 -1.54 -15.57
CA ALA A 108 12.81 -2.29 -15.12
C ALA A 108 13.18 -3.06 -13.86
N TYR A 109 12.26 -3.11 -12.91
CA TYR A 109 12.41 -3.83 -11.64
C TYR A 109 11.11 -4.52 -11.26
N ASN A 110 11.27 -5.66 -10.59
CA ASN A 110 10.18 -6.43 -10.02
C ASN A 110 10.37 -6.49 -8.50
N VAL A 111 9.28 -6.38 -7.76
CA VAL A 111 9.27 -6.44 -6.30
C VAL A 111 8.06 -7.24 -5.83
N PHE A 112 8.30 -8.17 -4.91
CA PHE A 112 7.27 -8.98 -4.29
C PHE A 112 7.19 -8.67 -2.79
N ASN A 113 5.98 -8.36 -2.28
CA ASN A 113 5.75 -7.97 -0.89
C ASN A 113 4.50 -8.60 -0.28
N MET A 114 4.46 -8.63 1.05
CA MET A 114 3.22 -8.80 1.80
C MET A 114 2.37 -7.53 1.68
N GLN A 115 1.08 -7.68 1.33
CA GLN A 115 0.14 -6.57 1.22
C GLN A 115 -0.54 -6.27 2.55
N ASN A 116 -1.11 -7.27 3.19
CA ASN A 116 -1.79 -7.15 4.47
C ASN A 116 -1.98 -8.50 5.16
N VAL A 117 -2.13 -8.43 6.47
CA VAL A 117 -2.73 -9.49 7.30
C VAL A 117 -3.75 -8.81 8.19
N ALA A 118 -4.99 -9.26 8.16
CA ALA A 118 -6.05 -8.67 8.99
C ALA A 118 -7.01 -9.74 9.52
N PHE A 119 -7.47 -9.52 10.74
CA PHE A 119 -8.46 -10.33 11.43
C PHE A 119 -9.60 -9.44 11.92
N THR A 120 -10.82 -9.92 11.85
CA THR A 120 -11.97 -9.27 12.48
C THR A 120 -12.87 -10.27 13.15
N PHE A 121 -13.41 -9.91 14.30
CA PHE A 121 -14.30 -10.74 15.09
C PHE A 121 -15.35 -9.91 15.84
N PRO A 122 -16.45 -10.54 16.25
CA PRO A 122 -17.50 -9.87 17.01
C PRO A 122 -17.08 -9.57 18.43
N ILE A 123 -17.50 -8.42 18.95
CA ILE A 123 -17.52 -8.15 20.39
C ILE A 123 -18.93 -8.39 20.91
N TYR A 124 -19.91 -7.79 20.23
CA TYR A 124 -21.34 -7.88 20.53
C TYR A 124 -22.14 -7.73 19.23
N ARG A 125 -23.46 -7.86 19.27
CA ARG A 125 -24.36 -7.86 18.10
C ARG A 125 -24.11 -6.75 17.08
N SER A 126 -23.88 -5.51 17.56
CA SER A 126 -23.67 -4.32 16.73
C SER A 126 -22.23 -3.80 16.78
N SER A 127 -21.30 -4.57 17.35
CA SER A 127 -19.90 -4.14 17.51
C SER A 127 -18.92 -5.16 16.95
N ALA A 128 -17.80 -4.67 16.49
CA ALA A 128 -16.75 -5.44 15.85
C ALA A 128 -15.37 -4.96 16.25
N PHE A 129 -14.42 -5.88 16.18
CA PHE A 129 -13.01 -5.64 16.42
C PHE A 129 -12.20 -6.01 15.20
N VAL A 130 -11.13 -5.26 14.95
CA VAL A 130 -10.15 -5.57 13.90
C VAL A 130 -8.74 -5.44 14.46
N VAL A 131 -7.87 -6.33 14.03
CA VAL A 131 -6.43 -6.23 14.21
C VAL A 131 -5.74 -6.61 12.92
N GLY A 132 -4.65 -5.95 12.58
CA GLY A 132 -3.90 -6.29 11.38
C GLY A 132 -2.60 -5.53 11.25
N ILE A 133 -1.83 -5.96 10.27
CA ILE A 133 -0.57 -5.35 9.87
C ILE A 133 -0.58 -5.12 8.37
N ALA A 134 -0.08 -3.97 7.95
CA ALA A 134 0.07 -3.60 6.54
C ALA A 134 1.28 -2.67 6.36
N PRO A 135 1.90 -2.59 5.18
CA PRO A 135 2.89 -1.57 4.88
C PRO A 135 2.25 -0.17 4.93
N PHE A 136 3.00 0.80 5.44
CA PHE A 136 2.63 2.22 5.43
C PHE A 136 3.41 2.99 4.39
N SER A 137 4.74 2.80 4.34
CA SER A 137 5.60 3.40 3.32
C SER A 137 6.82 2.55 3.05
N ASP A 138 7.35 2.68 1.83
CA ASP A 138 8.50 1.94 1.36
C ASP A 138 9.55 2.88 0.79
N VAL A 139 10.81 2.62 1.11
CA VAL A 139 11.98 3.23 0.50
C VAL A 139 12.70 2.18 -0.33
N GLY A 140 12.87 2.46 -1.62
CA GLY A 140 13.59 1.57 -2.53
C GLY A 140 13.99 2.32 -3.79
N TYR A 141 15.29 2.63 -3.92
CA TYR A 141 15.86 3.27 -5.10
C TYR A 141 17.34 2.91 -5.21
N LYS A 142 17.87 2.93 -6.43
CA LYS A 142 19.29 2.80 -6.71
C LYS A 142 19.65 3.59 -7.95
N PHE A 143 20.54 4.56 -7.81
CA PHE A 143 21.07 5.37 -8.89
C PHE A 143 22.58 5.22 -8.93
N LEU A 144 23.14 5.16 -10.13
CA LEU A 144 24.56 5.19 -10.38
C LEU A 144 24.82 6.27 -11.44
N SER A 145 25.63 7.26 -11.11
CA SER A 145 26.11 8.27 -12.05
C SER A 145 27.64 8.25 -12.09
N THR A 146 28.19 8.48 -13.26
CA THR A 146 29.64 8.59 -13.44
C THR A 146 30.00 10.07 -13.51
N GLU A 147 31.09 10.46 -12.86
CA GLU A 147 31.68 11.81 -13.01
C GLU A 147 32.08 12.04 -14.47
N THR A 148 31.78 13.20 -14.98
CA THR A 148 32.08 13.58 -16.38
C THR A 148 33.02 14.78 -16.49
N SER A 149 33.52 15.29 -15.36
CA SER A 149 34.50 16.36 -15.33
C SER A 149 35.86 15.81 -15.69
N THR A 150 36.44 16.33 -16.78
CA THR A 150 37.76 15.90 -17.27
C THR A 150 38.90 16.18 -16.28
N ASP A 151 38.78 17.21 -15.45
CA ASP A 151 39.74 17.58 -14.43
C ASP A 151 39.75 16.57 -13.27
N ILE A 152 38.56 16.16 -12.83
CA ILE A 152 38.37 15.15 -11.77
C ILE A 152 38.82 13.78 -12.26
N GLU A 153 38.47 13.42 -13.49
CA GLU A 153 38.88 12.15 -14.09
C GLU A 153 40.42 12.05 -14.27
N ALA A 154 41.05 13.16 -14.61
CA ALA A 154 42.52 13.20 -14.75
C ALA A 154 43.24 13.05 -13.39
N ASP A 155 42.72 13.61 -12.32
CA ASP A 155 43.34 13.59 -10.99
C ASP A 155 42.98 12.36 -10.16
N MET A 156 41.74 11.89 -10.25
CA MET A 156 41.16 10.86 -9.35
C MET A 156 40.81 9.56 -10.07
N GLY A 157 40.82 9.55 -11.40
CA GLY A 157 40.39 8.41 -12.22
C GLY A 157 38.87 8.35 -12.34
N ASP A 158 38.34 7.18 -12.68
CA ASP A 158 36.91 6.93 -12.88
C ASP A 158 36.18 6.98 -11.51
N VAL A 159 35.42 8.02 -11.29
CA VAL A 159 34.65 8.27 -10.06
C VAL A 159 33.17 8.03 -10.35
N LYS A 160 32.51 7.21 -9.50
CA LYS A 160 31.08 6.91 -9.58
C LYS A 160 30.37 7.29 -8.29
N TYR A 161 29.24 7.94 -8.43
CA TYR A 161 28.33 8.25 -7.33
C TYR A 161 27.20 7.24 -7.31
N GLN A 162 27.10 6.49 -6.23
CA GLN A 162 26.01 5.54 -6.01
C GLN A 162 25.10 6.04 -4.91
N GLN A 163 23.84 6.23 -5.24
CA GLN A 163 22.79 6.58 -4.28
C GLN A 163 21.78 5.46 -4.23
N TYR A 164 21.56 4.88 -3.07
CA TYR A 164 20.54 3.86 -2.88
C TYR A 164 19.86 3.97 -1.53
N GLY A 165 18.63 3.53 -1.48
CA GLY A 165 17.86 3.49 -0.26
C GLY A 165 17.06 2.21 -0.17
N THR A 166 16.91 1.73 1.07
CA THR A 166 16.15 0.52 1.40
C THR A 166 15.37 0.73 2.68
N GLY A 167 14.31 -0.05 2.86
CA GLY A 167 13.56 -0.11 4.10
C GLY A 167 12.08 0.14 3.92
N SER A 168 11.34 -0.17 4.98
CA SER A 168 9.88 -0.04 5.00
C SER A 168 9.41 0.34 6.39
N ILE A 169 8.34 1.11 6.43
CA ILE A 169 7.58 1.40 7.64
C ILE A 169 6.27 0.63 7.55
N TYR A 170 6.01 -0.18 8.57
CA TYR A 170 4.77 -0.93 8.72
C TYR A 170 3.84 -0.25 9.71
N GLN A 171 2.55 -0.53 9.58
CA GLN A 171 1.53 -0.14 10.52
C GLN A 171 0.87 -1.39 11.12
N LEU A 172 0.95 -1.52 12.44
CA LEU A 172 0.14 -2.45 13.22
C LEU A 172 -1.09 -1.67 13.70
N PHE A 173 -2.27 -2.14 13.38
CA PHE A 173 -3.50 -1.45 13.75
C PHE A 173 -4.43 -2.35 14.55
N LEU A 174 -5.13 -1.71 15.48
CA LEU A 174 -6.09 -2.33 16.37
C LEU A 174 -7.28 -1.39 16.51
N GLY A 175 -8.48 -1.85 16.17
CA GLY A 175 -9.65 -1.00 16.15
C GLY A 175 -10.91 -1.69 16.61
N ALA A 176 -11.84 -0.86 17.06
CA ALA A 176 -13.18 -1.27 17.43
C ALA A 176 -14.22 -0.36 16.78
N SER A 177 -15.38 -0.91 16.52
CA SER A 177 -16.48 -0.17 15.92
C SER A 177 -17.82 -0.62 16.48
N VAL A 178 -18.77 0.30 16.47
CA VAL A 178 -20.12 0.08 16.95
C VAL A 178 -21.12 0.73 16.00
N MET A 179 -22.25 0.06 15.79
CA MET A 179 -23.34 0.54 14.96
C MET A 179 -24.55 0.91 15.83
N PHE A 180 -25.10 2.09 15.59
CA PHE A 180 -26.27 2.64 16.27
C PHE A 180 -27.45 2.71 15.29
N PHE A 181 -28.63 2.32 15.77
CA PHE A 181 -29.90 2.41 15.05
C PHE A 181 -29.88 1.76 13.66
N ASP A 182 -28.98 0.79 13.42
CA ASP A 182 -28.74 0.13 12.13
C ASP A 182 -28.42 1.11 10.97
N ARG A 183 -28.03 2.35 11.28
CA ARG A 183 -27.78 3.41 10.30
C ARG A 183 -26.48 4.16 10.49
N ILE A 184 -26.01 4.33 11.71
CA ILE A 184 -24.80 5.10 12.01
C ILE A 184 -23.77 4.14 12.58
N SER A 185 -22.65 4.00 11.90
CA SER A 185 -21.50 3.24 12.39
C SER A 185 -20.35 4.17 12.73
N LEU A 186 -19.82 4.02 13.94
CA LEU A 186 -18.64 4.72 14.43
C LEU A 186 -17.52 3.71 14.66
N GLY A 187 -16.31 4.08 14.31
CA GLY A 187 -15.12 3.26 14.54
C GLY A 187 -13.92 4.09 14.95
N ALA A 188 -13.10 3.51 15.78
CA ALA A 188 -11.82 4.07 16.18
C ALA A 188 -10.73 2.99 16.06
N GLN A 189 -9.53 3.39 15.66
CA GLN A 189 -8.40 2.50 15.43
C GLN A 189 -7.14 3.17 15.97
N GLY A 190 -6.42 2.47 16.85
CA GLY A 190 -5.05 2.81 17.24
C GLY A 190 -4.08 2.22 16.24
N ILE A 191 -3.08 2.98 15.83
CA ILE A 191 -2.08 2.60 14.84
C ILE A 191 -0.70 2.77 15.47
N TYR A 192 0.12 1.72 15.40
CA TYR A 192 1.53 1.75 15.75
C TYR A 192 2.36 1.60 14.49
N TYR A 193 3.10 2.64 14.14
CA TYR A 193 4.07 2.63 13.05
C TYR A 193 5.42 2.17 13.57
N PHE A 194 6.10 1.31 12.82
CA PHE A 194 7.45 0.84 13.13
C PHE A 194 8.19 0.43 11.87
N GLY A 195 9.51 0.58 11.90
CA GLY A 195 10.34 0.18 10.77
C GLY A 195 11.67 0.88 10.74
N TYR A 196 12.35 0.74 9.62
CA TYR A 196 13.61 1.41 9.36
C TYR A 196 13.67 1.91 7.91
N MET A 197 14.47 2.94 7.70
CA MET A 197 14.81 3.47 6.39
C MET A 197 16.31 3.74 6.35
N ASN A 198 16.99 3.16 5.37
CA ASN A 198 18.41 3.36 5.14
C ASN A 198 18.58 4.15 3.85
N LYS A 199 19.39 5.21 3.90
CA LYS A 199 19.72 6.04 2.74
C LYS A 199 21.23 6.15 2.65
N HIS A 200 21.78 5.78 1.52
CA HIS A 200 23.23 5.71 1.27
C HIS A 200 23.60 6.61 0.11
N ASN A 201 24.76 7.27 0.24
CA ASN A 201 25.39 8.07 -0.80
C ASN A 201 26.88 7.72 -0.82
N ASP A 202 27.29 6.89 -1.76
CA ASP A 202 28.62 6.37 -1.83
C ASP A 202 29.38 7.01 -2.99
N VAL A 203 30.66 7.31 -2.77
CA VAL A 203 31.59 7.75 -3.79
C VAL A 203 32.57 6.61 -4.05
N LEU A 204 32.43 5.98 -5.21
CA LEU A 204 33.21 4.80 -5.60
C LEU A 204 34.39 5.23 -6.48
N PHE A 205 35.59 4.92 -6.05
CA PHE A 205 36.79 5.12 -6.82
C PHE A 205 37.22 3.80 -7.49
N ASN A 206 37.88 3.90 -8.63
CA ASN A 206 38.46 2.72 -9.29
C ASN A 206 39.55 2.09 -8.40
N SER A 207 39.68 0.76 -8.43
CA SER A 207 40.66 -0.02 -7.65
C SER A 207 42.11 0.37 -7.90
N SER A 208 42.41 1.04 -9.03
CA SER A 208 43.72 1.58 -9.36
C SER A 208 43.94 3.01 -8.85
N SER A 209 42.94 3.65 -8.25
CA SER A 209 43.03 4.99 -7.69
C SER A 209 43.81 4.97 -6.36
N ALA A 210 44.51 6.07 -6.07
CA ALA A 210 45.13 6.31 -4.76
C ALA A 210 44.07 6.66 -3.68
N TYR A 211 42.82 6.84 -4.06
CA TYR A 211 41.71 7.26 -3.19
C TYR A 211 40.88 6.07 -2.74
N ASN A 212 40.48 6.09 -1.46
CA ASN A 212 39.58 5.07 -0.92
C ASN A 212 38.13 5.41 -1.22
N THR A 213 37.31 4.39 -1.51
CA THR A 213 35.86 4.53 -1.62
C THR A 213 35.27 5.08 -0.32
N ILE A 214 34.37 6.07 -0.46
CA ILE A 214 33.70 6.73 0.65
C ILE A 214 32.26 6.22 0.70
N TYR A 215 31.87 5.63 1.83
CA TYR A 215 30.52 5.19 2.12
C TYR A 215 29.90 6.14 3.12
N THR A 216 28.80 6.79 2.74
CA THR A 216 28.06 7.68 3.64
C THR A 216 26.59 7.32 3.68
N GLY A 217 25.92 7.61 4.81
CA GLY A 217 24.50 7.36 4.86
C GLY A 217 23.84 7.72 6.19
N TRP A 218 22.54 7.48 6.17
CA TRP A 218 21.64 7.66 7.31
C TRP A 218 20.80 6.41 7.50
N ASN A 219 20.79 5.89 8.70
CA ASN A 219 19.90 4.83 9.13
C ASN A 219 18.87 5.42 10.08
N TYR A 220 17.60 5.41 9.67
CA TYR A 220 16.48 5.84 10.48
C TYR A 220 15.76 4.63 11.04
N LYS A 221 15.75 4.44 12.35
CA LYS A 221 14.90 3.48 13.03
C LYS A 221 13.77 4.26 13.68
N VAL A 222 12.54 4.03 13.25
CA VAL A 222 11.40 4.87 13.61
C VAL A 222 10.26 4.09 14.22
N HIS A 223 9.55 4.74 15.14
CA HIS A 223 8.29 4.28 15.70
C HIS A 223 7.38 5.46 16.02
N ALA A 224 6.07 5.26 15.91
CA ALA A 224 5.09 6.29 16.22
C ALA A 224 3.72 5.69 16.56
N PHE A 225 2.95 6.41 17.34
CA PHE A 225 1.55 6.09 17.59
C PHE A 225 0.64 7.13 16.95
N SER A 226 -0.46 6.67 16.38
CA SER A 226 -1.51 7.52 15.81
C SER A 226 -2.88 6.90 16.06
N GLY A 227 -3.92 7.69 15.79
CA GLY A 227 -5.31 7.24 15.83
C GLY A 227 -6.02 7.53 14.51
N LYS A 228 -6.91 6.63 14.09
CA LYS A 228 -7.79 6.80 12.93
C LYS A 228 -9.23 6.63 13.39
N PHE A 229 -10.08 7.60 13.04
CA PHE A 229 -11.51 7.59 13.35
C PHE A 229 -12.30 7.43 12.06
N GLY A 230 -13.42 6.73 12.17
CA GLY A 230 -14.30 6.47 11.04
C GLY A 230 -15.75 6.69 11.40
N LEU A 231 -16.50 7.18 10.44
CA LEU A 231 -17.94 7.34 10.49
C LEU A 231 -18.53 6.79 9.20
N GLN A 232 -19.66 6.06 9.30
CA GLN A 232 -20.50 5.74 8.15
C GLN A 232 -21.97 5.96 8.49
N TYR A 233 -22.68 6.63 7.58
CA TYR A 233 -24.12 6.73 7.59
C TYR A 233 -24.71 5.84 6.49
N ILE A 234 -25.65 4.99 6.85
CA ILE A 234 -26.23 3.96 5.98
C ILE A 234 -27.72 4.29 5.77
N GLN A 235 -28.11 4.53 4.53
CA GLN A 235 -29.49 4.73 4.12
C GLN A 235 -29.97 3.53 3.28
N PRO A 236 -30.72 2.59 3.87
CA PRO A 236 -31.32 1.48 3.13
C PRO A 236 -32.56 1.93 2.36
N PHE A 237 -32.75 1.37 1.16
CA PHE A 237 -33.93 1.56 0.31
C PHE A 237 -34.61 0.22 0.09
N LYS A 238 -35.70 -0.01 0.79
CA LYS A 238 -36.44 -1.30 0.79
C LYS A 238 -36.98 -1.69 -0.59
N LYS A 239 -37.43 -0.72 -1.40
CA LYS A 239 -38.05 -0.97 -2.71
C LYS A 239 -37.14 -1.70 -3.68
N ASN A 240 -35.82 -1.40 -3.66
CA ASN A 240 -34.83 -1.96 -4.60
C ASN A 240 -33.80 -2.85 -3.89
N ASN A 241 -34.00 -3.16 -2.61
CA ASN A 241 -33.02 -3.85 -1.78
C ASN A 241 -31.62 -3.27 -1.95
N SER A 242 -31.51 -1.96 -1.88
CA SER A 242 -30.28 -1.21 -2.10
C SER A 242 -29.93 -0.34 -0.89
N GLN A 243 -28.70 0.07 -0.81
CA GLN A 243 -28.21 0.96 0.25
C GLN A 243 -27.28 2.03 -0.30
N LEU A 244 -27.38 3.22 0.23
CA LEU A 244 -26.45 4.31 0.08
C LEU A 244 -25.63 4.41 1.36
N VAL A 245 -24.32 4.51 1.24
CA VAL A 245 -23.41 4.72 2.38
C VAL A 245 -22.60 5.98 2.13
N ILE A 246 -22.58 6.86 3.13
CA ILE A 246 -21.73 8.04 3.18
C ILE A 246 -20.71 7.77 4.27
N GLY A 247 -19.42 7.82 3.94
CA GLY A 247 -18.32 7.58 4.86
C GLY A 247 -17.43 8.79 5.06
N GLY A 248 -16.88 8.91 6.26
CA GLY A 248 -15.84 9.86 6.62
C GLY A 248 -14.75 9.17 7.42
N THR A 249 -13.52 9.58 7.22
CA THR A 249 -12.35 9.13 8.01
C THR A 249 -11.46 10.30 8.37
N TYR A 250 -10.84 10.22 9.54
CA TYR A 250 -9.82 11.15 9.97
C TYR A 250 -8.70 10.40 10.70
N ARG A 251 -7.45 10.56 10.22
CA ARG A 251 -6.24 10.02 10.85
C ARG A 251 -5.41 11.17 11.40
N LEU A 252 -5.05 11.06 12.66
CA LEU A 252 -4.22 12.03 13.34
C LEU A 252 -2.80 12.00 12.78
N GLY A 253 -2.26 13.17 12.46
CA GLY A 253 -0.84 13.33 12.21
C GLY A 253 -0.02 13.05 13.47
N THR A 254 1.19 12.51 13.31
CA THR A 254 2.05 12.18 14.44
C THR A 254 3.52 12.40 14.12
N SER A 255 4.32 12.66 15.16
CA SER A 255 5.77 12.69 15.03
C SER A 255 6.33 11.28 15.19
N MET A 256 7.27 10.90 14.34
CA MET A 256 8.01 9.66 14.46
C MET A 256 9.18 9.88 15.39
N SER A 257 9.23 9.12 16.46
CA SER A 257 10.37 9.05 17.38
C SER A 257 11.31 7.92 16.95
N GLY A 258 12.59 8.03 17.28
CA GLY A 258 13.54 6.97 16.99
C GLY A 258 14.99 7.43 17.02
N GLU A 259 15.83 6.67 16.37
CA GLU A 259 17.27 6.90 16.29
C GLU A 259 17.67 7.18 14.86
N VAL A 260 18.52 8.18 14.66
CA VAL A 260 19.19 8.46 13.39
C VAL A 260 20.68 8.23 13.57
N THR A 261 21.21 7.22 12.90
CA THR A 261 22.65 6.99 12.83
C THR A 261 23.16 7.57 11.52
N ARG A 262 24.06 8.56 11.61
CA ARG A 262 24.80 9.10 10.49
C ARG A 262 26.20 8.46 10.48
N TYR A 263 26.64 7.97 9.36
CA TYR A 263 27.94 7.36 9.24
C TYR A 263 28.67 7.80 7.97
N ALA A 264 29.99 7.81 8.06
CA ALA A 264 30.90 7.98 6.95
C ALA A 264 32.13 7.07 7.17
N PHE A 265 32.44 6.25 6.17
CA PHE A 265 33.63 5.38 6.16
C PHE A 265 34.47 5.72 4.94
N SER A 266 35.78 5.75 5.10
CA SER A 266 36.76 5.86 4.01
C SER A 266 37.61 4.60 3.98
N GLY A 267 37.33 3.70 3.05
CA GLY A 267 37.91 2.35 3.08
C GLY A 267 37.49 1.59 4.35
N ALA A 268 38.44 1.24 5.19
CA ALA A 268 38.22 0.58 6.49
C ALA A 268 38.09 1.57 7.68
N ASP A 269 38.40 2.84 7.46
CA ASP A 269 38.48 3.84 8.52
C ASP A 269 37.10 4.50 8.75
N THR A 270 36.69 4.55 10.01
CA THR A 270 35.48 5.27 10.42
C THR A 270 35.76 6.76 10.55
N VAL A 271 35.22 7.56 9.63
CA VAL A 271 35.36 9.03 9.67
C VAL A 271 34.26 9.65 10.56
N LEU A 272 33.06 9.11 10.51
CA LEU A 272 31.92 9.58 11.30
C LEU A 272 31.04 8.39 11.66
N ASN A 273 30.61 8.33 12.91
CA ASN A 273 29.53 7.43 13.35
C ASN A 273 28.81 8.08 14.54
N ILE A 274 27.72 8.81 14.26
CA ILE A 274 26.97 9.57 15.26
C ILE A 274 25.56 9.03 15.30
N ASN A 275 25.15 8.61 16.50
CA ASN A 275 23.76 8.24 16.78
C ASN A 275 23.08 9.37 17.55
N THR A 276 21.99 9.91 16.99
CA THR A 276 21.21 10.97 17.61
C THR A 276 19.75 10.55 17.72
N PRO A 277 19.10 10.77 18.88
CA PRO A 277 17.65 10.64 18.96
C PRO A 277 16.99 11.60 17.94
N SER A 278 16.05 11.12 17.16
CA SER A 278 15.33 11.94 16.19
C SER A 278 13.83 11.88 16.44
N SER A 279 13.23 13.06 16.47
CA SER A 279 11.77 13.24 16.47
C SER A 279 11.32 14.15 15.32
N THR A 280 12.15 14.26 14.29
CA THR A 280 12.01 15.28 13.25
C THR A 280 11.12 14.87 12.10
N LEU A 281 10.98 13.57 11.85
CA LEU A 281 10.06 13.05 10.83
C LEU A 281 8.62 13.05 11.36
N ARG A 282 7.69 13.51 10.53
CA ARG A 282 6.27 13.55 10.87
C ARG A 282 5.42 12.86 9.80
N ILE A 283 4.37 12.19 10.25
CA ILE A 283 3.29 11.69 9.40
C ILE A 283 2.19 12.74 9.37
N ALA A 284 1.70 13.07 8.19
CA ALA A 284 0.62 14.05 8.01
C ALA A 284 -0.73 13.51 8.53
N ASP A 285 -1.57 14.45 8.94
CA ASP A 285 -2.99 14.17 9.13
C ASP A 285 -3.66 13.84 7.79
N GLU A 286 -4.65 12.97 7.84
CA GLU A 286 -5.40 12.51 6.68
C GLU A 286 -6.90 12.68 6.93
N PHE A 287 -7.57 13.24 5.95
CA PHE A 287 -9.01 13.37 5.91
C PHE A 287 -9.54 12.63 4.68
N GLY A 288 -10.57 11.80 4.86
CA GLY A 288 -11.21 11.07 3.78
C GLY A 288 -12.71 11.20 3.79
N VAL A 289 -13.33 11.35 2.64
CA VAL A 289 -14.78 11.25 2.43
C VAL A 289 -15.07 10.28 1.30
N GLY A 290 -16.14 9.52 1.43
CA GLY A 290 -16.50 8.52 0.44
C GLY A 290 -18.01 8.31 0.37
N LEU A 291 -18.44 7.94 -0.81
CA LEU A 291 -19.82 7.62 -1.11
C LEU A 291 -19.89 6.28 -1.83
N SER A 292 -20.82 5.43 -1.46
CA SER A 292 -21.10 4.21 -2.23
C SER A 292 -22.59 3.92 -2.30
N TYR A 293 -23.02 3.39 -3.44
CA TYR A 293 -24.35 2.87 -3.66
C TYR A 293 -24.26 1.41 -4.07
N ARG A 294 -24.97 0.55 -3.37
CA ARG A 294 -24.99 -0.90 -3.59
C ARG A 294 -26.41 -1.40 -3.79
N VAL A 295 -26.62 -2.17 -4.84
CA VAL A 295 -27.81 -2.98 -5.01
C VAL A 295 -27.45 -4.40 -4.59
N ASN A 296 -28.12 -4.88 -3.54
CA ASN A 296 -27.74 -6.12 -2.88
C ASN A 296 -27.72 -7.33 -3.84
N GLY A 297 -26.60 -8.03 -3.82
CA GLY A 297 -26.35 -9.24 -4.63
C GLY A 297 -26.09 -9.00 -6.12
N LYS A 298 -25.99 -7.74 -6.60
CA LYS A 298 -25.81 -7.46 -8.03
C LYS A 298 -24.62 -6.55 -8.34
N TRP A 299 -24.69 -5.29 -7.95
CA TRP A 299 -23.64 -4.32 -8.29
C TRP A 299 -23.47 -3.24 -7.21
N ALA A 300 -22.31 -2.65 -7.21
CA ALA A 300 -22.00 -1.50 -6.38
C ALA A 300 -21.13 -0.50 -7.16
N VAL A 301 -21.31 0.78 -6.84
CA VAL A 301 -20.46 1.87 -7.32
C VAL A 301 -20.03 2.72 -6.14
N GLY A 302 -18.84 3.27 -6.18
CA GLY A 302 -18.38 4.18 -5.13
C GLY A 302 -17.30 5.12 -5.62
N ALA A 303 -17.13 6.19 -4.84
CA ALA A 303 -16.08 7.18 -5.05
C ALA A 303 -15.59 7.71 -3.72
N ASP A 304 -14.28 7.92 -3.61
CA ASP A 304 -13.61 8.46 -2.43
C ASP A 304 -12.71 9.65 -2.80
N TYR A 305 -12.62 10.58 -1.90
CA TYR A 305 -11.64 11.66 -1.87
C TYR A 305 -10.85 11.57 -0.58
N ILE A 306 -9.50 11.56 -0.68
CA ILE A 306 -8.61 11.51 0.46
C ILE A 306 -7.59 12.64 0.32
N GLN A 307 -7.34 13.37 1.40
CA GLN A 307 -6.37 14.45 1.47
C GLN A 307 -5.43 14.23 2.64
N GLN A 308 -4.12 14.45 2.42
CA GLN A 308 -3.08 14.43 3.44
C GLN A 308 -2.32 15.76 3.40
N ASN A 309 -2.14 16.38 4.56
CA ASN A 309 -1.56 17.73 4.67
C ASN A 309 -0.07 17.63 5.02
N TRP A 310 0.75 17.32 4.04
CA TRP A 310 2.20 17.30 4.17
C TRP A 310 2.77 18.72 4.04
N ARG A 311 3.84 19.00 4.80
CA ARG A 311 4.54 20.30 4.80
C ARG A 311 6.03 20.08 4.85
N GLY A 312 6.82 21.04 4.35
CA GLY A 312 8.27 20.96 4.30
C GLY A 312 8.94 20.82 5.67
N ASP A 313 8.37 21.44 6.72
CA ASP A 313 8.85 21.36 8.10
C ASP A 313 8.74 19.96 8.73
N MET A 314 8.00 19.04 8.10
CA MET A 314 7.91 17.64 8.51
C MET A 314 9.17 16.82 8.18
N PHE A 315 10.08 17.37 7.38
CA PHE A 315 11.29 16.70 6.88
C PHE A 315 12.53 17.60 7.01
N PRO A 316 12.92 18.02 8.21
CA PRO A 316 14.01 18.99 8.40
C PRO A 316 15.38 18.50 7.90
N ASP A 317 15.59 17.18 7.82
CA ASP A 317 16.82 16.57 7.33
C ASP A 317 16.74 16.14 5.86
N ALA A 318 15.64 16.46 5.18
CA ALA A 318 15.47 16.09 3.78
C ALA A 318 16.37 16.95 2.90
N ALA A 319 17.56 16.46 2.70
CA ALA A 319 18.50 16.79 1.66
C ALA A 319 18.52 18.26 1.22
N THR A 320 19.44 19.01 1.77
CA THR A 320 19.79 20.39 1.33
C THR A 320 20.22 20.49 -0.14
N TRP A 321 20.32 19.36 -0.86
CA TRP A 321 20.84 19.26 -2.22
C TRP A 321 19.79 18.87 -3.27
N THR A 322 18.53 18.63 -2.91
CA THR A 322 17.44 18.41 -3.85
C THR A 322 16.40 19.52 -3.73
N ASN A 323 15.90 20.02 -4.86
CA ASN A 323 14.77 20.95 -4.90
C ASN A 323 13.45 20.22 -4.52
N PHE A 324 13.49 19.46 -3.42
CA PHE A 324 12.34 18.75 -2.86
C PHE A 324 11.57 19.68 -1.93
N ASP A 325 10.26 19.67 -2.09
CA ASP A 325 9.33 20.30 -1.16
C ASP A 325 8.14 19.39 -0.95
N ALA A 326 7.61 19.36 0.27
CA ALA A 326 6.43 18.59 0.60
C ALA A 326 5.17 19.44 0.48
N THR A 327 4.15 18.89 -0.15
CA THR A 327 2.88 19.60 -0.39
C THR A 327 1.69 18.68 -0.09
N THR A 328 0.51 19.28 0.01
CA THR A 328 -0.72 18.51 0.24
C THR A 328 -0.92 17.45 -0.85
N SER A 329 -1.05 16.21 -0.43
CA SER A 329 -1.43 15.09 -1.28
C SER A 329 -2.96 15.01 -1.40
N ARG A 330 -3.46 14.71 -2.60
CA ARG A 330 -4.88 14.50 -2.86
C ARG A 330 -5.08 13.26 -3.71
N GLN A 331 -6.08 12.45 -3.36
CA GLN A 331 -6.41 11.23 -4.08
C GLN A 331 -7.89 11.23 -4.44
N TYR A 332 -8.20 11.01 -5.70
CA TYR A 332 -9.55 10.84 -6.24
C TYR A 332 -9.67 9.41 -6.73
N LYS A 333 -10.63 8.68 -6.25
CA LYS A 333 -10.80 7.25 -6.52
C LYS A 333 -12.22 6.95 -6.88
N ALA A 334 -12.43 6.05 -7.85
CA ALA A 334 -13.75 5.57 -8.23
C ALA A 334 -13.70 4.08 -8.58
N GLY A 335 -14.78 3.36 -8.29
CA GLY A 335 -14.83 1.93 -8.53
C GLY A 335 -16.25 1.43 -8.76
N PHE A 336 -16.31 0.30 -9.46
CA PHE A 336 -17.52 -0.41 -9.81
C PHE A 336 -17.35 -1.92 -9.54
N GLU A 337 -18.39 -2.54 -9.00
CA GLU A 337 -18.47 -3.97 -8.71
C GLU A 337 -19.71 -4.56 -9.37
N LEU A 338 -19.56 -5.77 -9.92
CA LEU A 338 -20.66 -6.54 -10.53
C LEU A 338 -20.55 -8.01 -10.14
N THR A 339 -21.63 -8.56 -9.58
CA THR A 339 -21.81 -10.01 -9.39
C THR A 339 -23.04 -10.44 -10.18
N PRO A 340 -22.90 -11.16 -11.30
CA PRO A 340 -24.04 -11.48 -12.16
C PRO A 340 -25.16 -12.22 -11.44
N ASN A 341 -24.83 -13.29 -10.71
CA ASN A 341 -25.75 -14.02 -9.85
C ASN A 341 -25.00 -14.81 -8.78
N MET A 342 -24.98 -14.31 -7.55
CA MET A 342 -24.25 -14.91 -6.44
C MET A 342 -24.76 -16.31 -6.06
N TYR A 343 -26.01 -16.64 -6.36
CA TYR A 343 -26.67 -17.90 -5.99
C TYR A 343 -26.79 -18.89 -7.14
N ASP A 344 -26.09 -18.65 -8.29
CA ASP A 344 -26.16 -19.56 -9.43
C ASP A 344 -25.46 -20.89 -9.09
N ILE A 345 -26.22 -21.98 -9.12
CA ILE A 345 -25.70 -23.32 -8.84
C ILE A 345 -25.05 -23.94 -10.08
N ARG A 346 -25.50 -23.54 -11.27
CA ARG A 346 -25.12 -24.18 -12.54
C ARG A 346 -23.83 -23.59 -13.13
N TYR A 347 -23.69 -22.27 -13.10
CA TYR A 347 -22.57 -21.56 -13.75
C TYR A 347 -21.70 -20.85 -12.73
N TYR A 348 -20.50 -21.39 -12.49
CA TYR A 348 -19.54 -20.84 -11.53
C TYR A 348 -19.21 -19.36 -11.81
N MET A 349 -18.95 -18.99 -13.07
CA MET A 349 -18.55 -17.63 -13.47
C MET A 349 -19.62 -16.57 -13.14
N LYS A 350 -20.88 -16.94 -12.99
CA LYS A 350 -21.93 -16.01 -12.55
C LYS A 350 -21.83 -15.64 -11.07
N ARG A 351 -21.18 -16.49 -10.26
CA ARG A 351 -20.93 -16.24 -8.82
C ARG A 351 -19.69 -15.39 -8.57
N VAL A 352 -18.80 -15.30 -9.57
CA VAL A 352 -17.60 -14.45 -9.49
C VAL A 352 -18.01 -13.00 -9.43
N THR A 353 -17.36 -12.25 -8.53
CA THR A 353 -17.54 -10.80 -8.42
C THR A 353 -16.44 -10.11 -9.23
N TYR A 354 -16.83 -9.37 -10.26
CA TYR A 354 -15.95 -8.60 -11.12
C TYR A 354 -15.88 -7.16 -10.67
N ARG A 355 -14.71 -6.55 -10.75
CA ARG A 355 -14.48 -5.18 -10.33
C ARG A 355 -13.62 -4.42 -11.32
N ALA A 356 -13.89 -3.13 -11.41
CA ALA A 356 -13.06 -2.19 -12.14
C ALA A 356 -13.01 -0.86 -11.41
N GLY A 357 -11.93 -0.12 -11.54
CA GLY A 357 -11.79 1.19 -10.92
C GLY A 357 -10.73 2.04 -11.59
N ALA A 358 -10.66 3.27 -11.14
CA ALA A 358 -9.65 4.23 -11.56
C ALA A 358 -9.29 5.17 -10.41
N TYR A 359 -8.08 5.68 -10.43
CA TYR A 359 -7.64 6.67 -9.47
C TYR A 359 -6.74 7.72 -10.11
N TYR A 360 -6.75 8.90 -9.49
CA TYR A 360 -5.81 9.98 -9.75
C TYR A 360 -5.25 10.48 -8.41
N GLU A 361 -3.93 10.52 -8.28
CA GLU A 361 -3.20 10.92 -7.10
C GLU A 361 -2.28 12.09 -7.42
N GLN A 362 -2.37 13.13 -6.62
CA GLN A 362 -1.36 14.17 -6.49
C GLN A 362 -0.50 13.83 -5.27
N SER A 363 0.74 13.39 -5.51
CA SER A 363 1.64 12.97 -4.43
C SER A 363 2.03 14.14 -3.54
N TYR A 364 2.49 13.86 -2.32
CA TYR A 364 3.06 14.90 -1.45
C TYR A 364 4.44 15.40 -1.94
N VAL A 365 5.08 14.68 -2.84
CA VAL A 365 6.40 15.02 -3.38
C VAL A 365 6.27 16.08 -4.47
N ARG A 366 6.93 17.21 -4.27
CA ARG A 366 7.10 18.27 -5.25
C ARG A 366 8.59 18.46 -5.53
N LEU A 367 8.99 18.37 -6.81
CA LEU A 367 10.37 18.48 -7.26
C LEU A 367 10.47 19.64 -8.26
N ASN A 368 11.46 20.51 -8.12
CA ASN A 368 11.65 21.68 -8.97
C ASN A 368 10.35 22.52 -9.16
N GLY A 369 9.52 22.63 -8.11
CA GLY A 369 8.24 23.31 -8.16
C GLY A 369 7.09 22.54 -8.79
N HIS A 370 7.32 21.31 -9.32
CA HIS A 370 6.32 20.47 -9.97
C HIS A 370 5.92 19.28 -9.10
N GLN A 371 4.62 19.14 -8.84
CA GLN A 371 4.08 18.03 -8.05
C GLN A 371 4.08 16.73 -8.87
N VAL A 372 4.51 15.64 -8.25
CA VAL A 372 4.49 14.31 -8.87
C VAL A 372 3.08 13.75 -8.82
N ASN A 373 2.48 13.52 -9.98
CA ASN A 373 1.14 12.96 -10.08
C ASN A 373 1.19 11.50 -10.51
N ALA A 374 0.20 10.72 -10.07
CA ALA A 374 0.00 9.35 -10.52
C ALA A 374 -1.46 9.14 -10.94
N PHE A 375 -1.68 8.25 -11.88
CA PHE A 375 -3.01 7.81 -12.28
C PHE A 375 -2.95 6.35 -12.70
N GLY A 376 -4.06 5.64 -12.55
CA GLY A 376 -4.15 4.24 -12.95
C GLY A 376 -5.57 3.76 -13.09
N ILE A 377 -5.67 2.61 -13.74
CA ILE A 377 -6.90 1.84 -13.87
C ILE A 377 -6.69 0.48 -13.23
N THR A 378 -7.73 -0.02 -12.60
CA THR A 378 -7.67 -1.27 -11.85
C THR A 378 -8.77 -2.21 -12.30
N PHE A 379 -8.46 -3.50 -12.28
CA PHE A 379 -9.40 -4.58 -12.55
C PHE A 379 -9.22 -5.65 -11.51
N GLY A 380 -10.25 -6.44 -11.26
CA GLY A 380 -10.11 -7.59 -10.41
C GLY A 380 -11.34 -8.47 -10.37
N ALA A 381 -11.15 -9.62 -9.74
CA ALA A 381 -12.20 -10.60 -9.56
C ALA A 381 -12.04 -11.32 -8.21
N SER A 382 -13.16 -11.66 -7.58
CA SER A 382 -13.20 -12.53 -6.41
C SER A 382 -13.87 -13.84 -6.75
N PHE A 383 -13.15 -14.92 -6.51
CA PHE A 383 -13.54 -16.28 -6.81
C PHE A 383 -14.01 -16.98 -5.53
N PRO A 384 -15.32 -17.20 -5.32
CA PRO A 384 -15.82 -17.91 -4.15
C PRO A 384 -15.39 -19.38 -4.18
N ILE A 385 -14.81 -19.88 -3.04
CA ILE A 385 -14.21 -21.24 -3.01
C ILE A 385 -15.17 -22.27 -2.42
N PHE A 386 -15.53 -22.15 -1.14
CA PHE A 386 -16.29 -23.20 -0.43
C PHE A 386 -17.69 -22.73 -0.01
N ARG A 387 -17.76 -21.57 0.58
CA ARG A 387 -18.99 -20.90 1.02
C ARG A 387 -19.02 -19.54 0.37
N TRP A 388 -20.17 -18.90 0.40
CA TRP A 388 -20.38 -17.59 -0.23
C TRP A 388 -19.37 -16.51 0.18
N TYR A 389 -18.74 -16.67 1.34
CA TYR A 389 -17.88 -15.65 1.96
C TYR A 389 -16.39 -15.96 1.82
N ASN A 390 -15.99 -17.21 1.62
CA ASN A 390 -14.60 -17.57 1.39
C ASN A 390 -14.23 -17.35 -0.08
N ALA A 391 -13.22 -16.55 -0.33
CA ALA A 391 -12.84 -16.21 -1.69
C ALA A 391 -11.32 -16.01 -1.84
N VAL A 392 -10.81 -16.31 -3.02
CA VAL A 392 -9.55 -15.76 -3.52
C VAL A 392 -9.87 -14.56 -4.38
N SER A 393 -9.29 -13.42 -4.05
CA SER A 393 -9.44 -12.17 -4.80
C SER A 393 -8.14 -11.85 -5.52
N VAL A 394 -8.25 -11.48 -6.79
CA VAL A 394 -7.12 -11.04 -7.61
C VAL A 394 -7.42 -9.62 -8.10
N ALA A 395 -6.43 -8.75 -8.00
CA ALA A 395 -6.50 -7.41 -8.56
C ALA A 395 -5.27 -7.12 -9.42
N VAL A 396 -5.46 -6.35 -10.46
CA VAL A 396 -4.41 -5.82 -11.34
C VAL A 396 -4.56 -4.31 -11.36
N ASP A 397 -3.47 -3.61 -11.06
CA ASP A 397 -3.39 -2.15 -11.09
C ASP A 397 -2.36 -1.74 -12.14
N ILE A 398 -2.78 -1.02 -13.14
CA ILE A 398 -1.97 -0.52 -14.24
C ILE A 398 -1.94 0.99 -14.14
N GLY A 399 -0.77 1.56 -13.90
CA GLY A 399 -0.67 2.98 -13.66
C GLY A 399 0.63 3.61 -14.15
N GLN A 400 0.65 4.94 -14.06
CA GLN A 400 1.80 5.77 -14.33
C GLN A 400 1.96 6.81 -13.24
N ARG A 401 3.21 7.05 -12.81
CA ARG A 401 3.61 8.10 -11.88
C ARG A 401 4.69 8.94 -12.52
N GLY A 402 4.64 10.26 -12.29
CA GLY A 402 5.56 11.21 -12.88
C GLY A 402 5.42 11.35 -14.38
N SER A 403 6.34 12.09 -14.99
CA SER A 403 6.34 12.38 -16.43
C SER A 403 7.77 12.59 -16.93
N LEU A 404 7.99 12.64 -18.24
CA LEU A 404 9.27 13.04 -18.83
C LEU A 404 9.47 14.56 -18.90
N ARG A 405 8.45 15.34 -18.50
CA ARG A 405 8.53 16.80 -18.48
C ARG A 405 9.16 17.26 -17.16
N HIS A 406 9.78 18.45 -17.17
CA HIS A 406 10.35 19.10 -15.98
C HIS A 406 11.47 18.28 -15.28
N ASN A 407 12.21 17.51 -16.04
CA ASN A 407 13.28 16.65 -15.55
C ASN A 407 12.85 15.63 -14.49
N LEU A 408 11.60 15.13 -14.61
CA LEU A 408 11.06 14.07 -13.77
C LEU A 408 11.27 12.70 -14.42
N VAL A 409 11.24 11.65 -13.60
CA VAL A 409 11.28 10.26 -14.07
C VAL A 409 9.86 9.75 -14.27
N ARG A 410 9.59 9.14 -15.41
CA ARG A 410 8.32 8.46 -15.66
C ARG A 410 8.39 7.01 -15.17
N GLU A 411 7.60 6.67 -14.18
CA GLU A 411 7.38 5.32 -13.68
C GLU A 411 6.07 4.78 -14.26
N ARG A 412 6.11 3.70 -15.04
CA ARG A 412 4.94 2.90 -15.43
C ARG A 412 4.98 1.60 -14.67
N TYR A 413 3.85 1.16 -14.15
CA TYR A 413 3.80 -0.06 -13.35
C TYR A 413 2.58 -0.91 -13.63
N VAL A 414 2.77 -2.21 -13.41
CA VAL A 414 1.71 -3.20 -13.33
C VAL A 414 1.88 -3.90 -11.99
N ASN A 415 0.86 -3.80 -11.13
CA ASN A 415 0.85 -4.40 -9.82
C ASN A 415 -0.21 -5.51 -9.78
N PHE A 416 0.21 -6.73 -9.41
CA PHE A 416 -0.65 -7.88 -9.22
C PHE A 416 -0.83 -8.11 -7.72
N ILE A 417 -2.07 -8.18 -7.27
CA ILE A 417 -2.42 -8.35 -5.87
C ILE A 417 -3.30 -9.59 -5.75
N VAL A 418 -2.95 -10.47 -4.82
CA VAL A 418 -3.72 -11.68 -4.52
C VAL A 418 -4.02 -11.70 -3.03
N ASN A 419 -5.30 -11.82 -2.68
CA ASN A 419 -5.75 -11.98 -1.31
C ASN A 419 -6.55 -13.28 -1.15
N ILE A 420 -6.35 -13.91 0.01
CA ILE A 420 -7.18 -15.01 0.49
C ILE A 420 -8.02 -14.47 1.62
N ASN A 421 -9.33 -14.49 1.43
CA ASN A 421 -10.30 -14.12 2.45
C ASN A 421 -10.96 -15.37 2.99
N LEU A 422 -10.85 -15.60 4.29
CA LEU A 422 -11.50 -16.70 5.00
C LEU A 422 -12.56 -16.12 5.94
N HIS A 423 -13.73 -16.69 5.89
CA HIS A 423 -14.87 -16.31 6.70
C HIS A 423 -15.50 -17.57 7.29
N ASP A 424 -15.65 -17.61 8.60
CA ASP A 424 -16.32 -18.73 9.27
C ASP A 424 -17.17 -18.24 10.47
N ILE A 425 -18.12 -19.06 10.88
CA ILE A 425 -19.01 -18.79 12.01
C ILE A 425 -18.51 -19.59 13.20
N TRP A 426 -17.85 -18.91 14.15
CA TRP A 426 -17.18 -19.58 15.28
C TRP A 426 -17.97 -19.59 16.58
N PHE A 427 -18.94 -18.73 16.74
CA PHE A 427 -19.59 -18.49 18.02
C PHE A 427 -21.00 -19.13 18.10
N VAL A 428 -21.23 -20.21 17.37
CA VAL A 428 -22.49 -20.98 17.43
C VAL A 428 -22.38 -22.02 18.55
N LYS A 429 -23.30 -21.92 19.51
CA LYS A 429 -23.45 -22.95 20.53
C LYS A 429 -24.01 -24.22 19.88
N TYR A 430 -23.24 -25.29 19.83
CA TYR A 430 -23.78 -26.60 19.45
C TYR A 430 -24.74 -27.06 20.54
N ARG A 431 -26.00 -27.28 20.19
CA ARG A 431 -26.92 -28.03 21.01
C ARG A 431 -26.67 -29.50 20.67
N TYR A 432 -26.21 -30.25 21.63
CA TYR A 432 -26.30 -31.70 21.61
C TYR A 432 -27.69 -32.04 22.09
N ASP A 433 -28.57 -32.47 21.18
CA ASP A 433 -29.86 -33.11 21.47
C ASP A 433 -29.64 -34.59 21.76
#